data_b24207313d5d98a94c32bf8fbf403236
#
_entry.id   b24207313d5d98a94c32bf8fbf403236
#
_cell.length_a   1.000
_cell.length_b   1.000
_cell.length_c   1.000
_cell.angle_alpha   90.00
_cell.angle_beta   90.00
_cell.angle_gamma   90.00
#
_symmetry.space_group_name_H-M   'P 1'
#
loop_
_entity.id
_entity.type
_entity.pdbx_description
1 polymer ?
#
loop_
_entity_poly.entity_id
_entity_poly.type
_entity_poly.pdbx_seq_one_letter_code
_entity_poly.pdbx_strand_id
1 'polypeptide(L)'
;MPPMSRGCKRMRYLPLSDHDRGEMLATIGVPDVDALFADVPADARLAGPIAGLPGHASEMAVERHMARLSADSLTAGQVPFFLGAGAYRHHVPASVDHLIQRGEFLTAYTPYQPEIAQGTLQVLFEFQTQVARLFGTDVANASLYDGSTACWEAIAMAGRITRRSKAVLSGGLHPHYVGTAQTMARFTGDTLVAAQPALAVRSDDDALIAAIDGETSCVLVQYPDVLGRIPDVARIAAAAQAKGALLIAVVTEPVALGLIDSPGTLGADIVVGEGQSLGVGLQFGGPYLGLFGCREKFVRQMPGRLCGETIDADGKRAFVLTLSTREQHIRREKATSNICTNSGLCALAFSIHLSLLGGEGLSRMARASHLRAVQTAQALTQVAGVALVNETYVNEFTVTLPRAAAEVVDALAARRVLGGVALSRLVSGQADLANALIVATSELTSDEDIAALAAALAEVLA
;
A
#
# COMPACT_ATOMS: atom_id res chain seq x y z
N MET A 1 -13.37 56.09 14.49
CA MET A 1 -12.82 55.16 13.49
C MET A 1 -13.99 54.65 12.67
N PRO A 2 -14.05 54.83 11.35
CA PRO A 2 -15.11 54.27 10.54
C PRO A 2 -14.98 52.74 10.47
N PRO A 3 -16.08 51.99 10.34
CA PRO A 3 -16.04 50.52 10.26
C PRO A 3 -15.32 50.14 8.98
N MET A 4 -14.26 49.36 9.10
CA MET A 4 -13.56 48.74 7.97
C MET A 4 -14.57 47.92 7.19
N SER A 5 -14.78 48.32 5.92
CA SER A 5 -15.55 47.56 4.93
C SER A 5 -15.07 46.11 4.95
N ARG A 6 -16.01 45.15 4.94
CA ARG A 6 -15.74 43.72 4.75
C ARG A 6 -15.22 43.51 3.32
N GLY A 7 -13.98 43.96 3.07
CA GLY A 7 -13.29 43.72 1.82
C GLY A 7 -13.11 42.24 1.60
N CYS A 8 -13.51 41.76 0.44
CA CYS A 8 -13.18 40.45 -0.08
C CYS A 8 -11.69 40.15 0.23
N LYS A 9 -11.43 39.08 1.03
CA LYS A 9 -10.08 38.72 1.42
C LYS A 9 -9.30 38.41 0.14
N ARG A 10 -8.33 39.28 -0.22
CA ARG A 10 -7.47 39.10 -1.38
C ARG A 10 -6.88 37.71 -1.35
N MET A 11 -7.19 36.87 -2.36
CA MET A 11 -6.49 35.61 -2.56
C MET A 11 -5.04 35.92 -2.96
N ARG A 12 -4.11 35.66 -2.07
CA ARG A 12 -2.71 36.12 -2.09
C ARG A 12 -1.93 35.64 -3.34
N TYR A 13 -2.39 34.58 -3.98
CA TYR A 13 -1.72 33.96 -5.12
C TYR A 13 -2.37 34.25 -6.48
N LEU A 14 -3.49 34.98 -6.52
CA LEU A 14 -4.08 35.41 -7.78
C LEU A 14 -3.55 36.80 -8.14
N PRO A 15 -2.96 36.96 -9.33
CA PRO A 15 -2.36 38.22 -9.75
C PRO A 15 -3.40 39.33 -10.08
N LEU A 16 -4.70 39.01 -9.99
CA LEU A 16 -5.77 39.95 -10.38
C LEU A 16 -6.03 40.97 -9.27
N SER A 17 -6.00 42.26 -9.63
CA SER A 17 -6.48 43.36 -8.78
C SER A 17 -8.00 43.45 -8.80
N ASP A 18 -8.58 44.30 -7.91
CA ASP A 18 -10.01 44.59 -7.95
C ASP A 18 -10.41 45.34 -9.22
N HIS A 19 -9.49 46.11 -9.78
CA HIS A 19 -9.68 46.78 -11.09
C HIS A 19 -9.78 45.74 -12.22
N ASP A 20 -8.84 44.78 -12.29
CA ASP A 20 -8.86 43.75 -13.33
C ASP A 20 -10.16 42.93 -13.27
N ARG A 21 -10.62 42.58 -12.03
CA ARG A 21 -11.90 41.89 -11.86
C ARG A 21 -13.07 42.71 -12.32
N GLY A 22 -13.07 44.03 -12.05
CA GLY A 22 -14.09 44.93 -12.52
C GLY A 22 -14.17 44.97 -14.07
N GLU A 23 -13.02 45.06 -14.74
CA GLU A 23 -12.96 45.01 -16.21
C GLU A 23 -13.45 43.66 -16.78
N MET A 24 -13.09 42.54 -16.11
CA MET A 24 -13.58 41.20 -16.50
C MET A 24 -15.08 41.09 -16.34
N LEU A 25 -15.66 41.55 -15.23
CA LEU A 25 -17.11 41.52 -14.97
C LEU A 25 -17.87 42.40 -15.97
N ALA A 26 -17.33 43.58 -16.27
CA ALA A 26 -17.89 44.48 -17.28
C ALA A 26 -17.87 43.84 -18.68
N THR A 27 -16.81 43.15 -19.04
CA THR A 27 -16.67 42.43 -20.32
C THR A 27 -17.68 41.28 -20.42
N ILE A 28 -17.91 40.54 -19.30
CA ILE A 28 -18.89 39.45 -19.21
C ILE A 28 -20.32 40.02 -19.21
N GLY A 29 -20.51 41.25 -18.73
CA GLY A 29 -21.82 41.91 -18.64
C GLY A 29 -22.59 41.57 -17.36
N VAL A 30 -21.89 41.25 -16.24
CA VAL A 30 -22.48 40.94 -14.94
C VAL A 30 -22.00 41.93 -13.87
N PRO A 31 -22.84 42.22 -12.83
CA PRO A 31 -22.51 43.24 -11.85
C PRO A 31 -21.44 42.81 -10.84
N ASP A 32 -21.37 41.52 -10.55
CA ASP A 32 -20.47 40.96 -9.53
C ASP A 32 -20.16 39.46 -9.77
N VAL A 33 -19.29 38.88 -8.96
CA VAL A 33 -18.92 37.46 -9.04
C VAL A 33 -20.11 36.55 -8.71
N ASP A 34 -21.00 36.96 -7.82
CA ASP A 34 -22.14 36.12 -7.40
C ASP A 34 -23.14 35.93 -8.55
N ALA A 35 -23.24 36.90 -9.45
CA ALA A 35 -24.06 36.79 -10.67
C ALA A 35 -23.57 35.71 -11.64
N LEU A 36 -22.29 35.30 -11.57
CA LEU A 36 -21.76 34.19 -12.38
C LEU A 36 -22.34 32.82 -11.95
N PHE A 37 -22.89 32.74 -10.77
CA PHE A 37 -23.52 31.53 -10.24
C PHE A 37 -25.05 31.53 -10.39
N ALA A 38 -25.58 32.27 -11.39
CA ALA A 38 -27.03 32.37 -11.60
C ALA A 38 -27.71 31.01 -11.81
N ASP A 39 -27.00 30.01 -12.35
CA ASP A 39 -27.52 28.67 -12.58
C ASP A 39 -27.63 27.83 -11.29
N VAL A 40 -27.03 28.27 -10.18
CA VAL A 40 -27.13 27.61 -8.88
C VAL A 40 -28.39 28.12 -8.16
N PRO A 41 -29.35 27.25 -7.79
CA PRO A 41 -30.53 27.64 -7.03
C PRO A 41 -30.15 28.44 -5.76
N ALA A 42 -30.94 29.45 -5.41
CA ALA A 42 -30.62 30.34 -4.30
C ALA A 42 -30.56 29.63 -2.94
N ASP A 43 -31.36 28.58 -2.74
CA ASP A 43 -31.39 27.73 -1.56
C ASP A 43 -30.17 26.76 -1.48
N ALA A 44 -29.53 26.48 -2.59
CA ALA A 44 -28.30 25.70 -2.65
C ALA A 44 -27.02 26.53 -2.48
N ARG A 45 -27.12 27.87 -2.48
CA ARG A 45 -25.98 28.76 -2.28
C ARG A 45 -25.67 28.97 -0.81
N LEU A 46 -24.40 28.96 -0.47
CA LEU A 46 -23.96 29.35 0.86
C LEU A 46 -24.16 30.86 1.07
N ALA A 47 -24.88 31.25 2.14
CA ALA A 47 -25.08 32.65 2.50
C ALA A 47 -23.80 33.35 3.02
N GLY A 48 -22.73 32.59 3.22
CA GLY A 48 -21.45 33.08 3.73
C GLY A 48 -20.40 31.98 3.87
N PRO A 49 -19.28 32.23 4.54
CA PRO A 49 -18.27 31.21 4.79
C PRO A 49 -18.85 30.01 5.51
N ILE A 50 -18.35 28.81 5.23
CA ILE A 50 -18.76 27.58 5.90
C ILE A 50 -18.50 27.73 7.40
N ALA A 51 -19.55 27.48 8.20
CA ALA A 51 -19.46 27.57 9.64
C ALA A 51 -18.44 26.59 10.23
N GLY A 52 -17.62 27.06 11.17
CA GLY A 52 -16.59 26.24 11.82
C GLY A 52 -15.26 26.16 11.05
N LEU A 53 -15.17 26.64 9.80
CA LEU A 53 -13.88 26.78 9.15
C LEU A 53 -13.12 28.02 9.65
N PRO A 54 -11.84 27.88 10.01
CA PRO A 54 -11.02 29.02 10.43
C PRO A 54 -10.84 29.99 9.25
N GLY A 55 -10.71 31.28 9.57
CA GLY A 55 -10.38 32.30 8.57
C GLY A 55 -8.95 32.15 8.05
N HIS A 56 -8.60 32.94 7.04
CA HIS A 56 -7.25 33.03 6.52
C HIS A 56 -6.23 33.32 7.63
N ALA A 57 -5.14 32.57 7.65
CA ALA A 57 -4.02 32.75 8.57
C ALA A 57 -2.73 33.00 7.78
N SER A 58 -1.74 33.66 8.41
CA SER A 58 -0.42 33.81 7.82
C SER A 58 0.33 32.47 7.82
N GLU A 59 1.29 32.32 6.92
CA GLU A 59 2.17 31.14 6.85
C GLU A 59 2.77 30.77 8.21
N MET A 60 3.36 31.75 8.92
CA MET A 60 3.88 31.54 10.28
C MET A 60 2.84 31.03 11.28
N ALA A 61 1.59 31.48 11.18
CA ALA A 61 0.52 31.02 12.08
C ALA A 61 0.12 29.58 11.75
N VAL A 62 0.07 29.22 10.46
CA VAL A 62 -0.18 27.85 10.01
C VAL A 62 0.95 26.91 10.43
N GLU A 63 2.22 27.29 10.21
CA GLU A 63 3.37 26.50 10.63
C GLU A 63 3.36 26.21 12.14
N ARG A 64 3.11 27.25 12.96
CA ARG A 64 3.01 27.08 14.42
C ARG A 64 1.86 26.17 14.83
N HIS A 65 0.73 26.26 14.13
CA HIS A 65 -0.42 25.39 14.39
C HIS A 65 -0.11 23.94 14.04
N MET A 66 0.44 23.70 12.86
CA MET A 66 0.82 22.37 12.41
C MET A 66 1.94 21.75 13.25
N ALA A 67 2.94 22.55 13.67
CA ALA A 67 4.01 22.09 14.55
C ALA A 67 3.47 21.61 15.92
N ARG A 68 2.47 22.31 16.48
CA ARG A 68 1.82 21.85 17.73
C ARG A 68 1.11 20.52 17.53
N LEU A 69 0.32 20.38 16.46
CA LEU A 69 -0.37 19.12 16.15
C LEU A 69 0.62 17.98 15.93
N SER A 70 1.72 18.25 15.23
CA SER A 70 2.78 17.28 15.00
C SER A 70 3.47 16.83 16.29
N ALA A 71 3.67 17.77 17.27
CA ALA A 71 4.30 17.46 18.55
C ALA A 71 3.46 16.51 19.44
N ASP A 72 2.15 16.49 19.24
CA ASP A 72 1.23 15.58 19.96
C ASP A 72 1.21 14.16 19.37
N SER A 73 1.82 13.96 18.21
CA SER A 73 1.83 12.66 17.52
C SER A 73 3.05 11.81 17.95
N LEU A 74 2.83 10.51 18.20
CA LEU A 74 3.91 9.53 18.36
C LEU A 74 4.35 9.01 17.00
N THR A 75 5.57 9.35 16.59
CA THR A 75 6.11 8.89 15.32
C THR A 75 7.01 7.66 15.48
N ALA A 76 7.09 6.84 14.46
CA ALA A 76 7.92 5.63 14.41
C ALA A 76 9.41 5.89 14.73
N GLY A 77 9.92 7.12 14.47
CA GLY A 77 11.30 7.49 14.73
C GLY A 77 11.60 7.96 16.16
N GLN A 78 10.57 8.15 17.01
CA GLN A 78 10.72 8.76 18.34
C GLN A 78 10.55 7.77 19.49
N VAL A 79 10.04 6.57 19.21
CA VAL A 79 9.69 5.56 20.22
C VAL A 79 10.01 4.17 19.72
N PRO A 80 10.19 3.16 20.61
CA PRO A 80 10.23 1.76 20.22
C PRO A 80 9.01 1.39 19.37
N PHE A 81 9.26 0.83 18.19
CA PHE A 81 8.23 0.67 17.16
C PHE A 81 8.22 -0.76 16.61
N PHE A 82 7.10 -1.46 16.84
CA PHE A 82 6.90 -2.86 16.47
C PHE A 82 5.59 -3.09 15.69
N LEU A 83 5.02 -2.02 15.09
CA LEU A 83 3.85 -2.14 14.25
C LEU A 83 4.24 -2.73 12.91
N GLY A 84 3.32 -3.53 12.36
CA GLY A 84 3.42 -4.18 11.06
C GLY A 84 2.03 -4.27 10.42
N ALA A 85 1.60 -5.49 10.11
CA ALA A 85 0.32 -5.77 9.49
C ALA A 85 0.12 -4.97 8.19
N GLY A 86 1.10 -5.06 7.28
CA GLY A 86 1.02 -4.47 5.94
C GLY A 86 1.65 -3.10 5.77
N ALA A 87 2.21 -2.50 6.83
CA ALA A 87 3.00 -1.26 6.75
C ALA A 87 4.20 -1.35 7.70
N TYR A 88 5.41 -1.22 7.19
CA TYR A 88 6.62 -1.54 7.94
C TYR A 88 7.61 -0.36 7.92
N ARG A 89 8.31 -0.20 9.04
CA ARG A 89 9.35 0.82 9.17
C ARG A 89 10.70 0.25 8.74
N HIS A 90 11.22 0.72 7.63
CA HIS A 90 12.57 0.45 7.14
C HIS A 90 13.37 1.74 6.96
N HIS A 91 14.69 1.63 6.88
CA HIS A 91 15.53 2.77 6.58
C HIS A 91 15.40 3.18 5.12
N VAL A 92 15.02 4.43 4.89
CA VAL A 92 15.03 5.03 3.54
C VAL A 92 16.26 5.93 3.46
N PRO A 93 17.23 5.65 2.57
CA PRO A 93 18.42 6.49 2.42
C PRO A 93 18.07 7.92 1.99
N ALA A 94 18.80 8.91 2.53
CA ALA A 94 18.60 10.32 2.19
C ALA A 94 18.76 10.62 0.69
N SER A 95 19.52 9.78 -0.04
CA SER A 95 19.64 9.87 -1.50
C SER A 95 18.33 9.59 -2.23
N VAL A 96 17.45 8.74 -1.67
CA VAL A 96 16.11 8.49 -2.26
C VAL A 96 15.29 9.79 -2.20
N ASP A 97 15.21 10.40 -1.02
CA ASP A 97 14.48 11.66 -0.81
C ASP A 97 15.03 12.78 -1.70
N HIS A 98 16.37 12.92 -1.78
CA HIS A 98 17.01 13.90 -2.63
C HIS A 98 16.69 13.70 -4.13
N LEU A 99 16.75 12.46 -4.62
CA LEU A 99 16.58 12.17 -6.05
C LEU A 99 15.13 12.31 -6.51
N ILE A 100 14.14 11.91 -5.70
CA ILE A 100 12.73 12.05 -6.07
C ILE A 100 12.28 13.51 -6.12
N GLN A 101 12.99 14.43 -5.45
CA GLN A 101 12.67 15.86 -5.47
C GLN A 101 13.28 16.62 -6.65
N ARG A 102 14.03 15.97 -7.53
CA ARG A 102 14.54 16.62 -8.73
C ARG A 102 13.40 17.03 -9.65
N GLY A 103 13.48 18.25 -10.19
CA GLY A 103 12.43 18.83 -11.03
C GLY A 103 12.07 17.98 -12.25
N GLU A 104 13.04 17.23 -12.78
CA GLU A 104 12.86 16.33 -13.93
C GLU A 104 11.87 15.20 -13.65
N PHE A 105 11.74 14.77 -12.39
CA PHE A 105 10.80 13.72 -11.96
C PHE A 105 9.58 14.29 -11.26
N LEU A 106 9.77 15.27 -10.36
CA LEU A 106 8.71 15.80 -9.51
C LEU A 106 7.56 16.44 -10.30
N THR A 107 7.89 17.08 -11.40
CA THR A 107 6.90 17.77 -12.27
C THR A 107 6.28 16.85 -13.33
N ALA A 108 6.81 15.64 -13.54
CA ALA A 108 6.26 14.68 -14.49
C ALA A 108 4.98 14.03 -13.93
N TYR A 109 3.86 14.20 -14.67
CA TYR A 109 2.60 13.54 -14.29
C TYR A 109 2.46 12.18 -14.99
N THR A 110 2.14 12.20 -16.27
CA THR A 110 2.02 10.98 -17.09
C THR A 110 2.85 11.15 -18.37
N PRO A 111 3.73 10.18 -18.70
CA PRO A 111 4.61 10.30 -19.87
C PRO A 111 3.88 9.91 -21.16
N TYR A 112 2.83 10.63 -21.54
CA TYR A 112 2.06 10.38 -22.76
C TYR A 112 2.84 10.66 -24.04
N GLN A 113 3.74 11.65 -24.01
CA GLN A 113 4.57 12.03 -25.15
C GLN A 113 5.96 11.41 -24.97
N PRO A 114 6.25 10.25 -25.59
CA PRO A 114 7.52 9.56 -25.40
C PRO A 114 8.71 10.41 -25.85
N GLU A 115 8.54 11.33 -26.80
CA GLU A 115 9.59 12.18 -27.34
C GLU A 115 10.25 13.06 -26.27
N ILE A 116 9.50 13.49 -25.26
CA ILE A 116 9.98 14.39 -24.18
C ILE A 116 10.05 13.70 -22.81
N ALA A 117 9.66 12.45 -22.70
CA ALA A 117 9.51 11.74 -21.43
C ALA A 117 10.37 10.45 -21.35
N GLN A 118 11.43 10.33 -22.14
CA GLN A 118 12.26 9.12 -22.23
C GLN A 118 12.83 8.71 -20.87
N GLY A 119 13.34 9.66 -20.07
CA GLY A 119 13.86 9.35 -18.74
C GLY A 119 12.80 8.80 -17.76
N THR A 120 11.60 9.37 -17.77
CA THR A 120 10.47 8.87 -16.96
C THR A 120 10.03 7.48 -17.42
N LEU A 121 9.94 7.25 -18.73
CA LEU A 121 9.60 5.94 -19.29
C LEU A 121 10.66 4.88 -18.98
N GLN A 122 11.95 5.26 -19.04
CA GLN A 122 13.05 4.37 -18.63
C GLN A 122 12.93 3.97 -17.16
N VAL A 123 12.65 4.91 -16.26
CA VAL A 123 12.43 4.63 -14.84
C VAL A 123 11.28 3.61 -14.64
N LEU A 124 10.16 3.80 -15.34
CA LEU A 124 9.03 2.87 -15.28
C LEU A 124 9.40 1.49 -15.81
N PHE A 125 10.17 1.41 -16.88
CA PHE A 125 10.68 0.15 -17.43
C PHE A 125 11.62 -0.56 -16.44
N GLU A 126 12.52 0.16 -15.78
CA GLU A 126 13.41 -0.36 -14.76
C GLU A 126 12.63 -0.83 -13.52
N PHE A 127 11.63 -0.06 -13.07
CA PHE A 127 10.72 -0.47 -12.01
C PHE A 127 10.01 -1.80 -12.33
N GLN A 128 9.44 -1.93 -13.52
CA GLN A 128 8.81 -3.17 -13.99
C GLN A 128 9.79 -4.36 -13.94
N THR A 129 11.02 -4.15 -14.39
CA THR A 129 12.07 -5.16 -14.36
C THR A 129 12.40 -5.59 -12.94
N GLN A 130 12.52 -4.64 -12.02
CA GLN A 130 12.81 -4.91 -10.61
C GLN A 130 11.68 -5.67 -9.93
N VAL A 131 10.43 -5.24 -10.13
CA VAL A 131 9.25 -5.93 -9.57
C VAL A 131 9.12 -7.34 -10.14
N ALA A 132 9.28 -7.52 -11.44
CA ALA A 132 9.21 -8.85 -12.06
C ALA A 132 10.27 -9.80 -11.48
N ARG A 133 11.51 -9.33 -11.32
CA ARG A 133 12.60 -10.10 -10.70
C ARG A 133 12.33 -10.42 -9.23
N LEU A 134 11.88 -9.43 -8.46
CA LEU A 134 11.56 -9.59 -7.04
C LEU A 134 10.46 -10.64 -6.82
N PHE A 135 9.44 -10.60 -7.66
CA PHE A 135 8.29 -11.51 -7.59
C PHE A 135 8.52 -12.87 -8.27
N GLY A 136 9.58 -13.02 -9.07
CA GLY A 136 9.81 -14.23 -9.87
C GLY A 136 8.77 -14.41 -10.99
N THR A 137 8.23 -13.32 -11.52
CA THR A 137 7.29 -13.27 -12.63
C THR A 137 7.99 -12.85 -13.92
N ASP A 138 7.32 -13.03 -15.06
CA ASP A 138 7.93 -12.70 -16.34
C ASP A 138 7.80 -11.22 -16.68
N VAL A 139 6.70 -10.58 -16.27
CA VAL A 139 6.37 -9.18 -16.53
C VAL A 139 5.74 -8.52 -15.31
N ALA A 140 5.92 -7.20 -15.18
CA ALA A 140 5.24 -6.36 -14.21
C ALA A 140 4.72 -5.08 -14.90
N ASN A 141 3.71 -4.43 -14.31
CA ASN A 141 3.19 -3.14 -14.79
C ASN A 141 3.93 -1.96 -14.16
N ALA A 142 3.55 -0.74 -14.58
CA ALA A 142 4.15 0.52 -14.12
C ALA A 142 3.65 0.98 -12.72
N SER A 143 3.16 0.09 -11.90
CA SER A 143 2.51 0.21 -10.58
C SER A 143 0.99 0.37 -10.61
N LEU A 144 0.39 0.09 -9.48
CA LEU A 144 -0.99 0.41 -9.11
C LEU A 144 -1.01 1.37 -7.91
N TYR A 145 -2.19 1.66 -7.34
CA TYR A 145 -2.31 2.64 -6.26
C TYR A 145 -1.76 2.12 -4.93
N ASP A 146 -2.12 0.89 -4.58
CA ASP A 146 -1.71 0.19 -3.37
C ASP A 146 -1.88 -1.33 -3.53
N GLY A 147 -1.40 -2.09 -2.56
CA GLY A 147 -1.50 -3.55 -2.57
C GLY A 147 -2.93 -4.08 -2.53
N SER A 148 -3.87 -3.40 -1.87
CA SER A 148 -5.26 -3.85 -1.79
C SER A 148 -5.99 -3.69 -3.13
N THR A 149 -5.75 -2.59 -3.83
CA THR A 149 -6.22 -2.36 -5.19
C THR A 149 -5.61 -3.37 -6.16
N ALA A 150 -4.30 -3.64 -6.03
CA ALA A 150 -3.61 -4.64 -6.84
C ALA A 150 -4.21 -6.04 -6.62
N CYS A 151 -4.57 -6.38 -5.39
CA CYS A 151 -5.22 -7.65 -5.04
C CYS A 151 -6.57 -7.81 -5.76
N TRP A 152 -7.43 -6.79 -5.71
CA TRP A 152 -8.70 -6.82 -6.42
C TRP A 152 -8.51 -6.92 -7.94
N GLU A 153 -7.63 -6.13 -8.51
CA GLU A 153 -7.35 -6.16 -9.95
C GLU A 153 -6.84 -7.53 -10.42
N ALA A 154 -6.11 -8.24 -9.56
CA ALA A 154 -5.67 -9.61 -9.84
C ALA A 154 -6.85 -10.61 -9.86
N ILE A 155 -7.80 -10.48 -8.93
CA ILE A 155 -9.04 -11.26 -8.93
C ILE A 155 -9.83 -11.03 -10.23
N ALA A 156 -10.07 -9.76 -10.57
CA ALA A 156 -10.77 -9.40 -11.80
C ALA A 156 -10.04 -9.88 -13.05
N MET A 157 -8.71 -9.82 -13.08
CA MET A 157 -7.90 -10.37 -14.17
C MET A 157 -8.04 -11.88 -14.28
N ALA A 158 -7.99 -12.62 -13.18
CA ALA A 158 -8.17 -14.07 -13.15
C ALA A 158 -9.57 -14.48 -13.64
N GLY A 159 -10.61 -13.73 -13.26
CA GLY A 159 -11.96 -13.93 -13.75
C GLY A 159 -12.05 -13.79 -15.28
N ARG A 160 -11.41 -12.76 -15.86
CA ARG A 160 -11.35 -12.56 -17.31
C ARG A 160 -10.61 -13.69 -18.04
N ILE A 161 -9.50 -14.19 -17.45
CA ILE A 161 -8.68 -15.26 -18.04
C ILE A 161 -9.43 -16.58 -18.00
N THR A 162 -9.96 -16.97 -16.85
CA THR A 162 -10.60 -18.26 -16.63
C THR A 162 -12.07 -18.31 -17.08
N ARG A 163 -12.69 -17.12 -17.25
CA ARG A 163 -14.14 -16.94 -17.48
C ARG A 163 -14.99 -17.54 -16.35
N ARG A 164 -14.49 -17.44 -15.13
CA ARG A 164 -15.15 -17.88 -13.90
C ARG A 164 -15.21 -16.70 -12.93
N SER A 165 -16.17 -16.71 -11.99
CA SER A 165 -16.43 -15.60 -11.07
C SER A 165 -16.18 -15.93 -9.59
N LYS A 166 -15.77 -17.16 -9.27
CA LYS A 166 -15.51 -17.58 -7.88
C LYS A 166 -14.04 -17.41 -7.52
N ALA A 167 -13.72 -16.63 -6.49
CA ALA A 167 -12.38 -16.53 -5.91
C ALA A 167 -12.38 -17.11 -4.49
N VAL A 168 -11.34 -17.90 -4.15
CA VAL A 168 -11.13 -18.50 -2.84
C VAL A 168 -9.99 -17.76 -2.15
N LEU A 169 -10.25 -17.19 -0.98
CA LEU A 169 -9.32 -16.36 -0.23
C LEU A 169 -8.88 -17.06 1.05
N SER A 170 -7.56 -17.15 1.25
CA SER A 170 -6.95 -17.69 2.48
C SER A 170 -7.35 -16.86 3.71
N GLY A 171 -7.53 -17.51 4.86
CA GLY A 171 -7.71 -16.86 6.15
C GLY A 171 -6.49 -16.07 6.64
N GLY A 172 -5.33 -16.30 6.02
CA GLY A 172 -4.11 -15.51 6.25
C GLY A 172 -3.98 -14.25 5.41
N LEU A 173 -4.95 -13.95 4.52
CA LEU A 173 -4.95 -12.70 3.74
C LEU A 173 -5.31 -11.52 4.64
N HIS A 174 -4.61 -10.40 4.45
CA HIS A 174 -4.84 -9.17 5.22
C HIS A 174 -6.32 -8.76 5.20
N PRO A 175 -6.97 -8.55 6.37
CA PRO A 175 -8.42 -8.31 6.46
C PRO A 175 -8.89 -7.08 5.66
N HIS A 176 -8.09 -6.01 5.59
CA HIS A 176 -8.42 -4.83 4.77
C HIS A 176 -8.40 -5.15 3.28
N TYR A 177 -7.54 -6.06 2.82
CA TYR A 177 -7.52 -6.51 1.42
C TYR A 177 -8.77 -7.34 1.11
N VAL A 178 -9.16 -8.21 2.04
CA VAL A 178 -10.43 -8.95 1.95
C VAL A 178 -11.61 -7.97 1.88
N GLY A 179 -11.63 -6.94 2.74
CA GLY A 179 -12.68 -5.92 2.75
C GLY A 179 -12.76 -5.12 1.44
N THR A 180 -11.62 -4.75 0.86
CA THR A 180 -11.55 -4.11 -0.46
C THR A 180 -12.12 -5.03 -1.55
N ALA A 181 -11.67 -6.28 -1.60
CA ALA A 181 -12.16 -7.26 -2.55
C ALA A 181 -13.68 -7.50 -2.42
N GLN A 182 -14.19 -7.65 -1.18
CA GLN A 182 -15.62 -7.80 -0.91
C GLN A 182 -16.44 -6.59 -1.36
N THR A 183 -15.91 -5.39 -1.15
CA THR A 183 -16.58 -4.15 -1.59
C THR A 183 -16.72 -4.12 -3.10
N MET A 184 -15.64 -4.42 -3.82
CA MET A 184 -15.64 -4.42 -5.28
C MET A 184 -16.51 -5.54 -5.87
N ALA A 185 -16.46 -6.75 -5.30
CA ALA A 185 -17.23 -7.90 -5.75
C ALA A 185 -18.76 -7.66 -5.71
N ARG A 186 -19.24 -6.80 -4.80
CA ARG A 186 -20.68 -6.41 -4.75
C ARG A 186 -21.16 -5.74 -6.04
N PHE A 187 -20.27 -5.06 -6.75
CA PHE A 187 -20.60 -4.31 -7.97
C PHE A 187 -20.33 -5.10 -9.25
N THR A 188 -19.51 -6.15 -9.18
CA THR A 188 -19.17 -6.99 -10.36
C THR A 188 -19.94 -8.31 -10.40
N GLY A 189 -20.52 -8.72 -9.27
CA GLY A 189 -21.22 -10.01 -9.14
C GLY A 189 -20.30 -11.20 -8.92
N ASP A 190 -19.02 -10.96 -8.62
CA ASP A 190 -18.08 -12.01 -8.28
C ASP A 190 -18.38 -12.63 -6.91
N THR A 191 -18.17 -13.94 -6.78
CA THR A 191 -18.35 -14.69 -5.53
C THR A 191 -17.00 -14.84 -4.82
N LEU A 192 -16.91 -14.32 -3.60
CA LEU A 192 -15.73 -14.49 -2.76
C LEU A 192 -15.98 -15.49 -1.63
N VAL A 193 -15.21 -16.56 -1.59
CA VAL A 193 -15.17 -17.54 -0.50
C VAL A 193 -13.95 -17.22 0.35
N ALA A 194 -14.15 -16.40 1.39
CA ALA A 194 -13.07 -15.98 2.28
C ALA A 194 -13.08 -16.82 3.57
N ALA A 195 -11.99 -17.52 3.82
CA ALA A 195 -11.75 -18.16 5.10
C ALA A 195 -11.51 -17.11 6.19
N GLN A 196 -11.89 -17.43 7.42
CA GLN A 196 -11.63 -16.57 8.57
C GLN A 196 -10.21 -16.79 9.08
N PRO A 197 -9.52 -15.74 9.59
CA PRO A 197 -8.27 -15.92 10.30
C PRO A 197 -8.42 -16.85 11.50
N ALA A 198 -7.45 -17.73 11.70
CA ALA A 198 -7.42 -18.65 12.84
C ALA A 198 -6.01 -18.69 13.44
N LEU A 199 -5.93 -18.69 14.78
CA LEU A 199 -4.68 -18.84 15.49
C LEU A 199 -4.22 -20.30 15.42
N ALA A 200 -3.24 -20.56 14.56
CA ALA A 200 -2.59 -21.85 14.41
C ALA A 200 -1.11 -21.62 14.11
N VAL A 201 -0.27 -22.57 14.50
CA VAL A 201 1.20 -22.51 14.32
C VAL A 201 1.63 -22.42 12.85
N ARG A 202 0.79 -22.98 11.95
CA ARG A 202 0.96 -22.93 10.48
C ARG A 202 -0.32 -22.42 9.81
N SER A 203 -0.21 -21.98 8.57
CA SER A 203 -1.37 -21.68 7.72
C SER A 203 -2.20 -22.93 7.45
N ASP A 204 -3.53 -22.75 7.28
CA ASP A 204 -4.44 -23.85 6.95
C ASP A 204 -4.53 -24.05 5.43
N ASP A 205 -3.43 -24.54 4.86
CA ASP A 205 -3.31 -24.79 3.43
C ASP A 205 -4.23 -25.94 2.98
N ASP A 206 -4.52 -26.92 3.85
CA ASP A 206 -5.43 -28.04 3.52
C ASP A 206 -6.86 -27.56 3.33
N ALA A 207 -7.37 -26.74 4.25
CA ALA A 207 -8.71 -26.18 4.11
C ALA A 207 -8.82 -25.26 2.88
N LEU A 208 -7.79 -24.46 2.60
CA LEU A 208 -7.74 -23.61 1.42
C LEU A 208 -7.80 -24.47 0.14
N ILE A 209 -7.00 -25.53 0.04
CA ILE A 209 -6.96 -26.46 -1.08
C ILE A 209 -8.31 -27.18 -1.26
N ALA A 210 -8.93 -27.61 -0.15
CA ALA A 210 -10.22 -28.29 -0.19
C ALA A 210 -11.37 -27.40 -0.71
N ALA A 211 -11.25 -26.08 -0.59
CA ALA A 211 -12.24 -25.12 -1.09
C ALA A 211 -12.17 -24.86 -2.60
N ILE A 212 -11.11 -25.38 -3.27
CA ILE A 212 -10.89 -25.19 -4.72
C ILE A 212 -11.71 -26.21 -5.52
N ASP A 213 -12.59 -25.72 -6.38
CA ASP A 213 -13.40 -26.55 -7.28
C ASP A 213 -13.32 -26.12 -8.75
N GLY A 214 -14.15 -26.74 -9.60
CA GLY A 214 -14.19 -26.46 -11.05
C GLY A 214 -14.71 -25.06 -11.41
N GLU A 215 -15.40 -24.37 -10.51
CA GLU A 215 -15.92 -23.01 -10.71
C GLU A 215 -14.93 -21.94 -10.20
N THR A 216 -13.86 -22.34 -9.53
CA THR A 216 -12.88 -21.40 -8.97
C THR A 216 -12.07 -20.74 -10.08
N SER A 217 -12.09 -19.40 -10.14
CA SER A 217 -11.27 -18.57 -11.04
C SER A 217 -9.84 -18.44 -10.52
N CYS A 218 -9.71 -18.18 -9.23
CA CYS A 218 -8.43 -17.99 -8.59
C CYS A 218 -8.46 -18.34 -7.10
N VAL A 219 -7.26 -18.58 -6.56
CA VAL A 219 -6.99 -18.75 -5.13
C VAL A 219 -6.05 -17.64 -4.73
N LEU A 220 -6.33 -16.98 -3.60
CA LEU A 220 -5.47 -15.94 -3.03
C LEU A 220 -4.81 -16.43 -1.76
N VAL A 221 -3.48 -16.26 -1.68
CA VAL A 221 -2.68 -16.54 -0.50
C VAL A 221 -1.72 -15.39 -0.24
N GLN A 222 -1.64 -14.91 0.99
CA GLN A 222 -0.63 -13.91 1.37
C GLN A 222 0.63 -14.61 1.85
N TYR A 223 1.80 -14.08 1.48
CA TYR A 223 3.10 -14.70 1.67
C TYR A 223 4.20 -13.69 2.02
N PRO A 224 4.69 -13.65 3.26
CA PRO A 224 4.12 -14.28 4.46
C PRO A 224 2.69 -13.80 4.74
N ASP A 225 1.89 -14.57 5.48
CA ASP A 225 0.51 -14.21 5.77
C ASP A 225 0.41 -13.12 6.86
N VAL A 226 -0.78 -12.59 7.12
CA VAL A 226 -0.99 -11.49 8.07
C VAL A 226 -0.61 -11.84 9.52
N LEU A 227 -0.55 -13.11 9.85
CA LEU A 227 -0.09 -13.59 11.15
C LEU A 227 1.42 -13.90 11.18
N GLY A 228 2.12 -13.64 10.09
CA GLY A 228 3.56 -13.87 9.92
C GLY A 228 3.94 -15.30 9.51
N ARG A 229 2.98 -16.20 9.23
CA ARG A 229 3.24 -17.59 8.83
C ARG A 229 3.65 -17.67 7.36
N ILE A 230 4.35 -18.75 7.01
CA ILE A 230 4.82 -18.98 5.63
C ILE A 230 4.01 -20.14 5.02
N PRO A 231 2.98 -19.86 4.17
CA PRO A 231 2.20 -20.89 3.47
C PRO A 231 3.03 -21.68 2.46
N ASP A 232 2.62 -22.90 2.16
CA ASP A 232 3.19 -23.72 1.09
C ASP A 232 2.62 -23.32 -0.28
N VAL A 233 3.17 -22.24 -0.82
CA VAL A 233 2.74 -21.65 -2.11
C VAL A 233 2.83 -22.67 -3.25
N ALA A 234 3.86 -23.52 -3.27
CA ALA A 234 4.05 -24.50 -4.35
C ALA A 234 2.94 -25.55 -4.36
N ARG A 235 2.55 -26.04 -3.19
CA ARG A 235 1.47 -27.01 -3.04
C ARG A 235 0.11 -26.41 -3.40
N ILE A 236 -0.15 -25.18 -2.96
CA ILE A 236 -1.38 -24.46 -3.30
C ILE A 236 -1.45 -24.20 -4.80
N ALA A 237 -0.32 -23.80 -5.45
CA ALA A 237 -0.23 -23.58 -6.89
C ALA A 237 -0.59 -24.85 -7.68
N ALA A 238 -0.01 -25.99 -7.29
CA ALA A 238 -0.31 -27.27 -7.95
C ALA A 238 -1.80 -27.64 -7.83
N ALA A 239 -2.41 -27.42 -6.67
CA ALA A 239 -3.82 -27.70 -6.44
C ALA A 239 -4.75 -26.79 -7.26
N ALA A 240 -4.44 -25.49 -7.33
CA ALA A 240 -5.17 -24.53 -8.15
C ALA A 240 -5.10 -24.88 -9.63
N GLN A 241 -3.90 -25.14 -10.15
CA GLN A 241 -3.66 -25.52 -11.54
C GLN A 241 -4.38 -26.81 -11.94
N ALA A 242 -4.43 -27.80 -11.05
CA ALA A 242 -5.17 -29.05 -11.29
C ALA A 242 -6.67 -28.84 -11.51
N LYS A 243 -7.24 -27.73 -11.04
CA LYS A 243 -8.63 -27.31 -11.25
C LYS A 243 -8.80 -26.23 -12.33
N GLY A 244 -7.72 -25.83 -12.97
CA GLY A 244 -7.72 -24.75 -13.97
C GLY A 244 -7.97 -23.37 -13.35
N ALA A 245 -7.76 -23.22 -12.05
CA ALA A 245 -7.76 -21.94 -11.35
C ALA A 245 -6.35 -21.33 -11.36
N LEU A 246 -6.25 -19.99 -11.20
CA LEU A 246 -4.98 -19.30 -11.09
C LEU A 246 -4.60 -19.12 -9.62
N LEU A 247 -3.32 -19.23 -9.29
CA LEU A 247 -2.81 -18.81 -7.99
C LEU A 247 -2.38 -17.35 -8.04
N ILE A 248 -2.93 -16.55 -7.14
CA ILE A 248 -2.54 -15.18 -6.86
C ILE A 248 -1.84 -15.16 -5.50
N ALA A 249 -0.55 -14.81 -5.49
CA ALA A 249 0.18 -14.56 -4.25
C ALA A 249 0.17 -13.07 -3.92
N VAL A 250 -0.05 -12.74 -2.64
CA VAL A 250 -0.08 -11.37 -2.13
C VAL A 250 1.10 -11.15 -1.21
N VAL A 251 1.94 -10.15 -1.49
CA VAL A 251 3.14 -9.83 -0.72
C VAL A 251 2.96 -8.45 -0.10
N THR A 252 2.72 -8.39 1.21
CA THR A 252 2.59 -7.12 1.93
C THR A 252 3.93 -6.60 2.44
N GLU A 253 4.94 -7.47 2.54
CA GLU A 253 6.30 -7.13 2.97
C GLU A 253 7.33 -7.66 1.93
N PRO A 254 7.67 -6.85 0.92
CA PRO A 254 8.59 -7.29 -0.14
C PRO A 254 10.02 -7.52 0.34
N VAL A 255 10.44 -6.96 1.48
CA VAL A 255 11.75 -7.21 2.09
C VAL A 255 11.91 -8.68 2.47
N ALA A 256 10.82 -9.38 2.84
CA ALA A 256 10.84 -10.80 3.15
C ALA A 256 11.41 -11.65 1.98
N LEU A 257 11.20 -11.22 0.74
CA LEU A 257 11.71 -11.91 -0.45
C LEU A 257 13.24 -11.82 -0.62
N GLY A 258 13.92 -11.08 0.23
CA GLY A 258 15.38 -11.14 0.37
C GLY A 258 15.87 -12.37 1.15
N LEU A 259 14.97 -13.14 1.77
CA LEU A 259 15.27 -14.31 2.61
C LEU A 259 14.55 -15.59 2.18
N ILE A 260 13.35 -15.48 1.62
CA ILE A 260 12.53 -16.60 1.18
C ILE A 260 12.32 -16.56 -0.34
N ASP A 261 12.03 -17.71 -0.95
CA ASP A 261 11.83 -17.81 -2.40
C ASP A 261 10.64 -16.96 -2.86
N SER A 262 10.77 -16.35 -4.05
CA SER A 262 9.71 -15.53 -4.61
C SER A 262 8.49 -16.37 -5.02
N PRO A 263 7.26 -15.88 -4.79
CA PRO A 263 6.04 -16.65 -5.07
C PRO A 263 5.89 -17.09 -6.54
N GLY A 264 6.35 -16.27 -7.48
CA GLY A 264 6.35 -16.63 -8.89
C GLY A 264 7.23 -17.85 -9.16
N THR A 265 8.40 -17.98 -8.54
CA THR A 265 9.27 -19.16 -8.65
C THR A 265 8.59 -20.41 -8.07
N LEU A 266 7.80 -20.22 -7.02
CA LEU A 266 7.02 -21.30 -6.38
C LEU A 266 5.72 -21.65 -7.14
N GLY A 267 5.46 -21.04 -8.29
CA GLY A 267 4.36 -21.41 -9.18
C GLY A 267 3.16 -20.49 -9.20
N ALA A 268 3.20 -19.34 -8.51
CA ALA A 268 2.15 -18.35 -8.63
C ALA A 268 2.03 -17.80 -10.07
N ASP A 269 0.80 -17.67 -10.56
CA ASP A 269 0.49 -17.13 -11.89
C ASP A 269 0.51 -15.60 -11.91
N ILE A 270 0.04 -14.99 -10.82
CA ILE A 270 0.00 -13.55 -10.60
C ILE A 270 0.56 -13.30 -9.20
N VAL A 271 1.41 -12.30 -9.06
CA VAL A 271 1.93 -11.85 -7.77
C VAL A 271 1.64 -10.37 -7.63
N VAL A 272 1.00 -10.00 -6.53
CA VAL A 272 0.66 -8.60 -6.22
C VAL A 272 1.15 -8.26 -4.83
N GLY A 273 1.25 -6.98 -4.51
CA GLY A 273 1.70 -6.60 -3.18
C GLY A 273 1.80 -5.11 -2.95
N GLU A 274 2.39 -4.77 -1.82
CA GLU A 274 2.65 -3.41 -1.37
C GLU A 274 4.15 -3.12 -1.37
N GLY A 275 4.55 -2.04 -2.04
CA GLY A 275 5.95 -1.64 -2.17
C GLY A 275 6.44 -0.67 -1.09
N GLN A 276 5.61 -0.28 -0.12
CA GLN A 276 5.91 0.75 0.87
C GLN A 276 7.25 0.55 1.58
N SER A 277 7.61 -0.66 1.95
CA SER A 277 8.85 -0.99 2.67
C SER A 277 10.14 -0.60 1.93
N LEU A 278 10.08 -0.43 0.61
CA LEU A 278 11.22 -0.10 -0.22
C LEU A 278 11.11 1.34 -0.76
N GLY A 279 11.73 2.30 -0.08
CA GLY A 279 11.86 3.68 -0.53
C GLY A 279 10.71 4.62 -0.12
N VAL A 280 9.63 4.12 0.46
CA VAL A 280 8.50 4.93 0.91
C VAL A 280 8.37 4.86 2.44
N GLY A 281 8.65 5.97 3.11
CA GLY A 281 8.56 6.05 4.58
C GLY A 281 7.11 5.99 5.08
N LEU A 282 6.94 5.65 6.37
CA LEU A 282 5.64 5.67 7.03
C LEU A 282 5.13 7.11 7.19
N GLN A 283 3.92 7.39 6.69
CA GLN A 283 3.30 8.73 6.71
C GLN A 283 1.81 8.68 7.06
N PHE A 284 1.46 7.95 8.12
CA PHE A 284 0.09 7.88 8.67
C PHE A 284 -1.00 7.51 7.66
N GLY A 285 -0.73 6.58 6.77
CA GLY A 285 -1.74 6.04 5.86
C GLY A 285 -1.49 6.31 4.37
N GLY A 286 -0.26 6.55 4.00
CA GLY A 286 0.16 6.67 2.60
C GLY A 286 1.16 7.82 2.40
N PRO A 287 1.69 7.96 1.17
CA PRO A 287 1.29 7.19 -0.01
C PRO A 287 1.74 5.73 0.05
N TYR A 288 1.08 4.88 -0.73
CA TYR A 288 1.43 3.47 -0.93
C TYR A 288 1.79 3.20 -2.39
N LEU A 289 2.23 1.96 -2.67
CA LEU A 289 2.71 1.55 -3.98
C LEU A 289 2.25 0.13 -4.33
N GLY A 290 1.23 0.02 -5.16
CA GLY A 290 0.76 -1.29 -5.62
C GLY A 290 1.74 -1.93 -6.59
N LEU A 291 2.20 -3.12 -6.27
CA LEU A 291 3.06 -3.96 -7.10
C LEU A 291 2.21 -5.02 -7.80
N PHE A 292 2.49 -5.27 -9.09
CA PHE A 292 1.74 -6.25 -9.87
C PHE A 292 2.62 -6.90 -10.93
N GLY A 293 2.79 -8.22 -10.81
CA GLY A 293 3.50 -9.04 -11.79
C GLY A 293 2.70 -10.27 -12.21
N CYS A 294 2.94 -10.80 -13.38
CA CYS A 294 2.30 -12.03 -13.86
C CYS A 294 3.16 -12.80 -14.87
N ARG A 295 2.70 -13.98 -15.25
CA ARG A 295 3.28 -14.74 -16.36
C ARG A 295 3.04 -14.02 -17.70
N GLU A 296 4.00 -14.07 -18.62
CA GLU A 296 3.96 -13.38 -19.92
C GLU A 296 2.69 -13.68 -20.71
N LYS A 297 2.23 -14.94 -20.70
CA LYS A 297 1.00 -15.37 -21.38
C LYS A 297 -0.24 -14.57 -20.99
N PHE A 298 -0.23 -13.87 -19.86
CA PHE A 298 -1.34 -13.09 -19.33
C PHE A 298 -1.21 -11.58 -19.52
N VAL A 299 -0.11 -11.08 -20.06
CA VAL A 299 0.20 -9.64 -20.17
C VAL A 299 -0.90 -8.81 -20.82
N ARG A 300 -1.64 -9.40 -21.79
CA ARG A 300 -2.75 -8.71 -22.47
C ARG A 300 -3.98 -8.50 -21.58
N GLN A 301 -4.08 -9.20 -20.44
CA GLN A 301 -5.16 -9.07 -19.46
C GLN A 301 -4.72 -8.26 -18.22
N MET A 302 -3.44 -7.91 -18.11
CA MET A 302 -2.88 -7.18 -16.97
C MET A 302 -3.49 -5.78 -16.87
N PRO A 303 -3.90 -5.33 -15.66
CA PRO A 303 -4.35 -3.96 -15.43
C PRO A 303 -3.17 -2.97 -15.45
N GLY A 304 -3.49 -1.69 -15.52
CA GLY A 304 -2.52 -0.60 -15.43
C GLY A 304 -1.66 -0.43 -16.68
N ARG A 305 -0.76 0.56 -16.62
CA ARG A 305 0.14 0.91 -17.71
C ARG A 305 1.29 -0.06 -17.84
N LEU A 306 1.77 -0.20 -19.07
CA LEU A 306 2.97 -0.94 -19.41
C LEU A 306 3.90 -0.04 -20.22
N CYS A 307 5.15 0.02 -19.81
CA CYS A 307 6.24 0.62 -20.55
C CYS A 307 6.99 -0.47 -21.30
N GLY A 308 7.20 -0.27 -22.59
CA GLY A 308 7.94 -1.20 -23.47
C GLY A 308 9.19 -0.54 -24.01
N GLU A 309 10.18 -1.36 -24.35
CA GLU A 309 11.37 -0.95 -25.09
C GLU A 309 11.09 -0.93 -26.59
N THR A 310 11.64 0.03 -27.29
CA THR A 310 11.56 0.20 -28.74
C THR A 310 12.86 0.82 -29.27
N ILE A 311 12.88 1.13 -30.54
CA ILE A 311 13.95 1.92 -31.17
C ILE A 311 13.34 3.21 -31.78
N ASP A 312 14.11 4.30 -31.75
CA ASP A 312 13.73 5.56 -32.38
C ASP A 312 14.05 5.59 -33.90
N ALA A 313 13.77 6.72 -34.53
CA ALA A 313 14.02 6.90 -35.97
C ALA A 313 15.49 6.78 -36.35
N ASP A 314 16.42 7.02 -35.41
CA ASP A 314 17.86 6.89 -35.62
C ASP A 314 18.39 5.49 -35.26
N GLY A 315 17.53 4.55 -34.89
CA GLY A 315 17.89 3.19 -34.45
C GLY A 315 18.43 3.12 -33.01
N LYS A 316 18.26 4.17 -32.19
CA LYS A 316 18.67 4.18 -30.78
C LYS A 316 17.57 3.58 -29.90
N ARG A 317 18.00 3.00 -28.78
CA ARG A 317 17.10 2.47 -27.74
C ARG A 317 16.17 3.58 -27.23
N ALA A 318 14.89 3.29 -27.17
CA ALA A 318 13.85 4.20 -26.71
C ALA A 318 12.76 3.45 -25.94
N PHE A 319 11.90 4.20 -25.26
CA PHE A 319 10.82 3.66 -24.44
C PHE A 319 9.49 4.28 -24.82
N VAL A 320 8.40 3.49 -24.72
CA VAL A 320 7.04 3.94 -25.03
C VAL A 320 6.04 3.29 -24.07
N LEU A 321 4.88 3.93 -23.87
CA LEU A 321 3.73 3.22 -23.31
C LEU A 321 3.18 2.24 -24.34
N THR A 322 2.93 1.00 -23.93
CA THR A 322 2.48 -0.06 -24.82
C THR A 322 1.16 -0.66 -24.37
N LEU A 323 0.45 -1.35 -25.29
CA LEU A 323 -0.85 -1.96 -25.04
C LEU A 323 -1.92 -1.00 -24.49
N SER A 324 -1.82 0.30 -24.77
CA SER A 324 -2.72 1.35 -24.25
C SER A 324 -4.18 1.19 -24.69
N THR A 325 -4.47 0.38 -25.70
CA THR A 325 -5.84 0.06 -26.14
C THR A 325 -6.68 -0.65 -25.06
N ARG A 326 -6.07 -1.12 -23.95
CA ARG A 326 -6.75 -1.73 -22.80
C ARG A 326 -7.27 -0.67 -21.80
N GLU A 327 -6.74 0.57 -21.86
CA GLU A 327 -6.97 1.60 -20.87
C GLU A 327 -8.33 2.31 -21.04
N GLN A 328 -8.83 2.89 -19.95
CA GLN A 328 -10.16 3.49 -19.88
C GLN A 328 -10.35 4.70 -20.82
N HIS A 329 -9.31 5.49 -21.08
CA HIS A 329 -9.41 6.67 -21.95
C HIS A 329 -9.62 6.29 -23.42
N ILE A 330 -9.37 5.03 -23.79
CA ILE A 330 -9.63 4.48 -25.14
C ILE A 330 -10.90 3.64 -25.14
N ARG A 331 -11.01 2.67 -24.24
CA ARG A 331 -12.10 1.68 -24.25
C ARG A 331 -13.31 2.06 -23.38
N ARG A 332 -13.21 3.09 -22.56
CA ARG A 332 -14.29 3.55 -21.68
C ARG A 332 -14.84 2.39 -20.80
N GLU A 333 -16.14 2.11 -20.87
CA GLU A 333 -16.80 1.01 -20.12
C GLU A 333 -16.29 -0.40 -20.47
N LYS A 334 -15.57 -0.56 -21.60
CA LYS A 334 -14.96 -1.83 -22.02
C LYS A 334 -13.48 -1.94 -21.66
N ALA A 335 -12.97 -1.03 -20.85
CA ALA A 335 -11.58 -1.06 -20.40
C ALA A 335 -11.30 -2.31 -19.56
N THR A 336 -10.06 -2.76 -19.59
CA THR A 336 -9.61 -3.91 -18.79
C THR A 336 -9.67 -3.59 -17.29
N SER A 337 -9.47 -2.32 -16.91
CA SER A 337 -9.45 -1.86 -15.54
C SER A 337 -9.83 -0.38 -15.49
N ASN A 338 -10.29 0.10 -14.33
CA ASN A 338 -10.53 1.51 -14.03
C ASN A 338 -9.28 2.23 -13.48
N ILE A 339 -8.16 1.56 -13.37
CA ILE A 339 -6.89 2.19 -13.00
C ILE A 339 -6.54 3.23 -14.07
N CYS A 340 -6.43 4.50 -13.64
CA CYS A 340 -6.19 5.63 -14.55
C CYS A 340 -4.69 5.95 -14.64
N THR A 341 -4.06 6.17 -13.48
CA THR A 341 -2.64 6.52 -13.38
C THR A 341 -1.93 5.48 -12.51
N ASN A 342 -0.61 5.55 -12.51
CA ASN A 342 0.24 4.80 -11.60
C ASN A 342 0.81 5.73 -10.51
N SER A 343 1.34 5.18 -9.43
CA SER A 343 2.03 5.91 -8.35
C SER A 343 3.48 6.20 -8.75
N GLY A 344 3.69 7.02 -9.80
CA GLY A 344 4.98 7.16 -10.47
C GLY A 344 6.12 7.62 -9.57
N LEU A 345 5.89 8.58 -8.65
CA LEU A 345 6.93 9.07 -7.74
C LEU A 345 7.29 8.00 -6.69
N CYS A 346 6.31 7.24 -6.19
CA CYS A 346 6.58 6.12 -5.29
C CYS A 346 7.31 4.98 -6.00
N ALA A 347 6.97 4.70 -7.27
CA ALA A 347 7.68 3.73 -8.09
C ALA A 347 9.14 4.14 -8.33
N LEU A 348 9.41 5.44 -8.53
CA LEU A 348 10.77 5.97 -8.61
C LEU A 348 11.52 5.80 -7.28
N ALA A 349 10.90 6.13 -6.15
CA ALA A 349 11.50 5.96 -4.82
C ALA A 349 11.87 4.50 -4.56
N PHE A 350 10.96 3.57 -4.86
CA PHE A 350 11.17 2.13 -4.79
C PHE A 350 12.37 1.70 -5.66
N SER A 351 12.39 2.15 -6.92
CA SER A 351 13.44 1.78 -7.87
C SER A 351 14.82 2.28 -7.46
N ILE A 352 14.91 3.50 -6.95
CA ILE A 352 16.16 4.06 -6.42
C ILE A 352 16.63 3.24 -5.22
N HIS A 353 15.73 2.99 -4.25
CA HIS A 353 16.10 2.25 -3.03
C HIS A 353 16.55 0.83 -3.36
N LEU A 354 15.80 0.09 -4.18
CA LEU A 354 16.15 -1.27 -4.55
C LEU A 354 17.45 -1.33 -5.40
N SER A 355 17.70 -0.31 -6.23
CA SER A 355 18.97 -0.18 -6.97
C SER A 355 20.17 0.04 -6.04
N LEU A 356 19.99 0.83 -4.97
CA LEU A 356 21.03 1.06 -3.96
C LEU A 356 21.32 -0.19 -3.13
N LEU A 357 20.29 -0.97 -2.81
CA LEU A 357 20.43 -2.23 -2.07
C LEU A 357 21.07 -3.32 -2.95
N GLY A 358 20.61 -3.46 -4.17
CA GLY A 358 20.88 -4.64 -4.98
C GLY A 358 20.39 -5.93 -4.32
N GLY A 359 20.62 -7.08 -4.92
CA GLY A 359 20.19 -8.36 -4.36
C GLY A 359 20.86 -8.70 -3.03
N GLU A 360 22.14 -8.39 -2.90
CA GLU A 360 22.90 -8.64 -1.66
C GLU A 360 22.43 -7.73 -0.52
N GLY A 361 22.22 -6.44 -0.79
CA GLY A 361 21.69 -5.50 0.22
C GLY A 361 20.31 -5.87 0.70
N LEU A 362 19.40 -6.26 -0.21
CA LEU A 362 18.06 -6.74 0.14
C LEU A 362 18.14 -7.99 1.03
N SER A 363 18.99 -8.96 0.67
CA SER A 363 19.16 -10.18 1.48
C SER A 363 19.74 -9.87 2.87
N ARG A 364 20.70 -8.94 2.98
CA ARG A 364 21.25 -8.51 4.28
C ARG A 364 20.19 -7.81 5.14
N MET A 365 19.39 -6.94 4.54
CA MET A 365 18.28 -6.24 5.20
C MET A 365 17.24 -7.23 5.73
N ALA A 366 16.80 -8.20 4.90
CA ALA A 366 15.86 -9.23 5.30
C ALA A 366 16.41 -10.11 6.46
N ARG A 367 17.68 -10.51 6.39
CA ARG A 367 18.34 -11.29 7.46
C ARG A 367 18.46 -10.50 8.76
N ALA A 368 18.79 -9.21 8.70
CA ALA A 368 18.85 -8.34 9.87
C ALA A 368 17.47 -8.22 10.51
N SER A 369 16.42 -7.96 9.72
CA SER A 369 15.04 -7.89 10.18
C SER A 369 14.58 -9.20 10.82
N HIS A 370 14.91 -10.35 10.23
CA HIS A 370 14.61 -11.66 10.78
C HIS A 370 15.33 -11.90 12.11
N LEU A 371 16.64 -11.58 12.21
CA LEU A 371 17.37 -11.70 13.46
C LEU A 371 16.70 -10.91 14.59
N ARG A 372 16.26 -9.67 14.29
CA ARG A 372 15.53 -8.83 15.26
C ARG A 372 14.19 -9.46 15.65
N ALA A 373 13.49 -10.10 14.72
CA ALA A 373 12.26 -10.82 15.02
C ALA A 373 12.50 -11.99 15.98
N VAL A 374 13.54 -12.79 15.73
CA VAL A 374 13.91 -13.92 16.62
C VAL A 374 14.26 -13.42 18.02
N GLN A 375 15.08 -12.37 18.14
CA GLN A 375 15.46 -11.76 19.42
C GLN A 375 14.24 -11.22 20.17
N THR A 376 13.34 -10.53 19.46
CA THR A 376 12.11 -9.98 20.03
C THR A 376 11.18 -11.10 20.50
N ALA A 377 10.95 -12.13 19.69
CA ALA A 377 10.13 -13.26 20.08
C ALA A 377 10.68 -13.98 21.33
N GLN A 378 12.00 -14.17 21.40
CA GLN A 378 12.67 -14.72 22.59
C GLN A 378 12.46 -13.85 23.82
N ALA A 379 12.62 -12.53 23.72
CA ALA A 379 12.41 -11.61 24.84
C ALA A 379 10.96 -11.61 25.32
N LEU A 380 9.99 -11.57 24.40
CA LEU A 380 8.57 -11.52 24.75
C LEU A 380 8.08 -12.84 25.40
N THR A 381 8.59 -13.98 24.98
CA THR A 381 8.22 -15.27 25.56
C THR A 381 8.78 -15.51 26.98
N GLN A 382 9.68 -14.64 27.47
CA GLN A 382 10.08 -14.62 28.89
C GLN A 382 9.06 -13.88 29.77
N VAL A 383 8.17 -13.10 29.20
CA VAL A 383 7.11 -12.40 29.93
C VAL A 383 5.99 -13.40 30.27
N ALA A 384 5.59 -13.44 31.55
CA ALA A 384 4.61 -14.42 32.03
C ALA A 384 3.28 -14.31 31.25
N GLY A 385 2.79 -15.45 30.74
CA GLY A 385 1.54 -15.57 30.01
C GLY A 385 1.62 -15.17 28.53
N VAL A 386 2.80 -14.83 28.02
CA VAL A 386 3.02 -14.57 26.58
C VAL A 386 3.50 -15.84 25.90
N ALA A 387 2.85 -16.21 24.79
CA ALA A 387 3.25 -17.38 24.01
C ALA A 387 3.36 -17.05 22.52
N LEU A 388 4.43 -17.51 21.86
CA LEU A 388 4.60 -17.40 20.41
C LEU A 388 3.65 -18.36 19.70
N VAL A 389 2.96 -17.88 18.67
CA VAL A 389 2.03 -18.68 17.86
C VAL A 389 2.77 -19.37 16.72
N ASN A 390 3.67 -18.67 16.03
CA ASN A 390 4.29 -19.11 14.78
C ASN A 390 5.36 -20.20 15.01
N GLU A 391 5.37 -21.22 14.13
CA GLU A 391 6.50 -22.13 13.99
C GLU A 391 7.62 -21.51 13.15
N THR A 392 7.23 -20.82 12.06
CA THR A 392 8.15 -20.11 11.16
C THR A 392 7.64 -18.69 10.87
N TYR A 393 8.54 -17.75 10.70
CA TYR A 393 8.25 -16.36 10.35
C TYR A 393 9.48 -15.67 9.74
N VAL A 394 9.30 -14.51 9.11
CA VAL A 394 10.41 -13.69 8.62
C VAL A 394 10.70 -12.57 9.60
N ASN A 395 10.03 -11.44 9.47
CA ASN A 395 10.22 -10.24 10.31
C ASN A 395 8.96 -9.83 11.07
N GLU A 396 7.89 -10.58 10.91
CA GLU A 396 6.62 -10.40 11.61
C GLU A 396 6.14 -11.73 12.15
N PHE A 397 5.60 -11.72 13.37
CA PHE A 397 5.08 -12.89 14.06
C PHE A 397 3.92 -12.52 14.99
N THR A 398 3.18 -13.52 15.46
CA THR A 398 2.05 -13.33 16.36
C THR A 398 2.34 -13.96 17.71
N VAL A 399 2.00 -13.26 18.79
CA VAL A 399 1.97 -13.80 20.15
C VAL A 399 0.55 -13.76 20.71
N THR A 400 0.26 -14.69 21.63
CA THR A 400 -0.95 -14.62 22.47
C THR A 400 -0.60 -14.02 23.83
N LEU A 401 -1.51 -13.21 24.36
CA LEU A 401 -1.41 -12.54 25.64
C LEU A 401 -2.44 -13.08 26.63
N PRO A 402 -2.24 -12.95 27.97
CA PRO A 402 -3.21 -13.43 28.96
C PRO A 402 -4.47 -12.55 29.04
N ARG A 403 -4.51 -11.41 28.36
CA ARG A 403 -5.63 -10.47 28.31
C ARG A 403 -5.78 -9.86 26.91
N ALA A 404 -6.85 -9.09 26.70
CA ALA A 404 -7.17 -8.52 25.40
C ALA A 404 -6.01 -7.65 24.84
N ALA A 405 -5.51 -8.02 23.65
CA ALA A 405 -4.36 -7.35 23.03
C ALA A 405 -4.62 -5.86 22.73
N ALA A 406 -5.87 -5.47 22.45
CA ALA A 406 -6.22 -4.07 22.21
C ALA A 406 -5.98 -3.18 23.44
N GLU A 407 -6.35 -3.67 24.64
CA GLU A 407 -6.09 -2.95 25.90
C GLU A 407 -4.58 -2.86 26.20
N VAL A 408 -3.84 -3.94 25.92
CA VAL A 408 -2.40 -3.99 26.11
C VAL A 408 -1.69 -3.00 25.19
N VAL A 409 -2.08 -2.93 23.93
CA VAL A 409 -1.51 -1.98 22.96
C VAL A 409 -1.74 -0.53 23.40
N ASP A 410 -2.94 -0.20 23.92
CA ASP A 410 -3.22 1.15 24.43
C ASP A 410 -2.39 1.49 25.67
N ALA A 411 -2.21 0.54 26.58
CA ALA A 411 -1.38 0.69 27.76
C ALA A 411 0.12 0.84 27.43
N LEU A 412 0.61 0.13 26.40
CA LEU A 412 1.97 0.28 25.87
C LEU A 412 2.16 1.64 25.21
N ALA A 413 1.20 2.10 24.40
CA ALA A 413 1.26 3.41 23.77
C ALA A 413 1.29 4.55 24.78
N ALA A 414 0.54 4.44 25.89
CA ALA A 414 0.62 5.39 27.02
C ALA A 414 2.03 5.45 27.65
N ARG A 415 2.81 4.38 27.55
CA ARG A 415 4.22 4.29 27.97
C ARG A 415 5.21 4.63 26.86
N ARG A 416 4.71 5.18 25.74
CA ARG A 416 5.49 5.55 24.56
C ARG A 416 6.20 4.35 23.90
N VAL A 417 5.55 3.17 23.90
CA VAL A 417 5.98 1.96 23.17
C VAL A 417 4.87 1.55 22.20
N LEU A 418 5.15 1.54 20.92
CA LEU A 418 4.23 1.07 19.88
C LEU A 418 4.48 -0.43 19.66
N GLY A 419 3.88 -1.25 20.51
CA GLY A 419 4.27 -2.65 20.76
C GLY A 419 3.68 -3.68 19.79
N GLY A 420 2.98 -3.26 18.73
CA GLY A 420 2.38 -4.18 17.75
C GLY A 420 0.94 -3.83 17.42
N VAL A 421 0.28 -4.72 16.66
CA VAL A 421 -1.11 -4.55 16.19
C VAL A 421 -1.99 -5.64 16.81
N ALA A 422 -3.01 -5.23 17.59
CA ALA A 422 -4.00 -6.19 18.09
C ALA A 422 -4.83 -6.75 16.93
N LEU A 423 -4.86 -8.06 16.76
CA LEU A 423 -5.57 -8.71 15.65
C LEU A 423 -7.07 -8.38 15.65
N SER A 424 -7.66 -8.19 16.84
CA SER A 424 -9.05 -7.76 17.01
C SER A 424 -9.38 -6.38 16.42
N ARG A 425 -8.38 -5.54 16.14
CA ARG A 425 -8.55 -4.27 15.43
C ARG A 425 -8.65 -4.45 13.91
N LEU A 426 -8.10 -5.53 13.39
CA LEU A 426 -8.19 -5.89 11.98
C LEU A 426 -9.41 -6.76 11.69
N VAL A 427 -9.78 -7.62 12.64
CA VAL A 427 -10.89 -8.58 12.51
C VAL A 427 -11.83 -8.40 13.70
N SER A 428 -13.01 -7.87 13.44
CA SER A 428 -14.03 -7.67 14.48
C SER A 428 -14.89 -8.93 14.69
N GLY A 429 -15.39 -9.10 15.92
CA GLY A 429 -16.42 -10.11 16.22
C GLY A 429 -15.89 -11.53 16.47
N GLN A 430 -14.57 -11.76 16.52
CA GLN A 430 -13.97 -13.06 16.84
C GLN A 430 -13.30 -13.02 18.21
N ALA A 431 -13.93 -13.60 19.21
CA ALA A 431 -13.47 -13.56 20.60
C ALA A 431 -12.14 -14.32 20.81
N ASP A 432 -11.92 -15.41 20.08
CA ASP A 432 -10.72 -16.23 20.09
C ASP A 432 -9.46 -15.49 19.58
N LEU A 433 -9.64 -14.42 18.81
CA LEU A 433 -8.56 -13.57 18.32
C LEU A 433 -8.27 -12.36 19.22
N ALA A 434 -9.07 -12.13 20.26
CA ALA A 434 -8.97 -10.94 21.10
C ALA A 434 -7.60 -10.76 21.77
N ASN A 435 -6.94 -11.87 22.10
CA ASN A 435 -5.67 -11.89 22.80
C ASN A 435 -4.44 -11.96 21.87
N ALA A 436 -4.65 -11.95 20.56
CA ALA A 436 -3.57 -12.05 19.58
C ALA A 436 -2.96 -10.67 19.27
N LEU A 437 -1.64 -10.59 19.36
CA LEU A 437 -0.83 -9.42 19.04
C LEU A 437 0.14 -9.75 17.92
N ILE A 438 0.06 -9.03 16.82
CA ILE A 438 1.02 -9.08 15.70
C ILE A 438 2.17 -8.14 16.03
N VAL A 439 3.40 -8.62 15.94
CA VAL A 439 4.63 -7.88 16.24
C VAL A 439 5.54 -7.95 15.04
N ALA A 440 5.98 -6.79 14.55
CA ALA A 440 6.91 -6.68 13.43
C ALA A 440 8.21 -6.00 13.86
N THR A 441 9.30 -6.39 13.21
CA THR A 441 10.63 -5.79 13.39
C THR A 441 11.25 -5.48 12.04
N SER A 442 12.29 -4.67 12.07
CA SER A 442 13.11 -4.37 10.90
C SER A 442 14.59 -4.29 11.31
N GLU A 443 15.45 -4.00 10.34
CA GLU A 443 16.87 -3.70 10.59
C GLU A 443 17.09 -2.48 11.50
N LEU A 444 16.06 -1.65 11.69
CA LEU A 444 16.09 -0.48 12.57
C LEU A 444 15.75 -0.78 14.04
N THR A 445 15.28 -1.98 14.33
CA THR A 445 14.93 -2.38 15.70
C THR A 445 16.21 -2.59 16.52
N SER A 446 16.42 -1.80 17.57
CA SER A 446 17.59 -1.88 18.43
C SER A 446 17.41 -2.85 19.63
N ASP A 447 18.50 -3.17 20.31
CA ASP A 447 18.46 -3.95 21.54
C ASP A 447 17.70 -3.21 22.65
N GLU A 448 17.83 -1.89 22.68
CA GLU A 448 17.12 -1.01 23.60
C GLU A 448 15.61 -1.01 23.34
N ASP A 449 15.19 -1.01 22.06
CA ASP A 449 13.76 -1.11 21.69
C ASP A 449 13.17 -2.43 22.17
N ILE A 450 13.88 -3.55 21.96
CA ILE A 450 13.45 -4.90 22.39
C ILE A 450 13.32 -4.95 23.91
N ALA A 451 14.32 -4.44 24.64
CA ALA A 451 14.29 -4.39 26.09
C ALA A 451 13.15 -3.53 26.64
N ALA A 452 12.91 -2.36 26.00
CA ALA A 452 11.83 -1.46 26.37
C ALA A 452 10.44 -2.11 26.16
N LEU A 453 10.24 -2.81 25.02
CA LEU A 453 8.99 -3.53 24.77
C LEU A 453 8.76 -4.62 25.80
N ALA A 454 9.78 -5.47 26.06
CA ALA A 454 9.65 -6.58 26.99
C ALA A 454 9.36 -6.09 28.44
N ALA A 455 10.07 -5.04 28.89
CA ALA A 455 9.84 -4.44 30.22
C ALA A 455 8.45 -3.81 30.33
N ALA A 456 8.04 -2.99 29.34
CA ALA A 456 6.72 -2.37 29.35
C ALA A 456 5.58 -3.41 29.29
N LEU A 457 5.77 -4.48 28.50
CA LEU A 457 4.79 -5.56 28.42
C LEU A 457 4.67 -6.32 29.75
N ALA A 458 5.78 -6.61 30.41
CA ALA A 458 5.78 -7.24 31.74
C ALA A 458 5.03 -6.39 32.78
N GLU A 459 5.25 -5.06 32.80
CA GLU A 459 4.53 -4.15 33.67
C GLU A 459 3.03 -4.06 33.39
N VAL A 460 2.65 -4.07 32.08
CA VAL A 460 1.23 -3.98 31.67
C VAL A 460 0.49 -5.27 32.03
N LEU A 461 1.16 -6.42 32.00
CA LEU A 461 0.55 -7.72 32.27
C LEU A 461 0.59 -8.14 33.75
N ALA A 462 1.41 -7.49 34.58
CA ALA A 462 1.43 -7.68 36.04
C ALA A 462 0.15 -7.16 36.70
#